data_de54108bcb2109b67b6e23fadf0b0c56
#
_entry.id   de54108bcb2109b67b6e23fadf0b0c56
#
_cell.length_a   1.000
_cell.length_b   1.000
_cell.length_c   1.000
_cell.angle_alpha   90.00
_cell.angle_beta   90.00
_cell.angle_gamma   90.00
#
_symmetry.space_group_name_H-M   'P 1'
#
loop_
_entity.id
_entity.type
_entity.pdbx_description
1 polymer ?
#
loop_
_entity_poly.entity_id
_entity_poly.type
_entity_poly.pdbx_seq_one_letter_code
_entity_poly.pdbx_strand_id
1 'polypeptide(L)'
;MRTQVAIVGAGPAGLLLGALLHRAGIDNVVLEQRSADYVLGRIRAGVLEQVAMDLLREAGVAGRMDAQGLPHRGFEMAFGERRLRIDLHALTGKQVMVYGQTEVTRDLMDHRRLSGRTTVYEAEDVQPHGFDGDHPWVGYRHGGIGQRLDADFIIGCDGFHGVCRSAVPADALQTFEKVYPFGWLGLLADTPPVNEELIYGHTERGFMLASMRSHQRRNALREADCVLLAG
;
A
#
# COMPACT_ATOMS: atom_id res chain seq x y z
N MET A 1 8.47 26.29 4.67
CA MET A 1 9.19 25.06 5.12
C MET A 1 10.08 24.61 3.98
N ARG A 2 11.22 23.94 4.26
CA ARG A 2 12.10 23.36 3.21
C ARG A 2 12.50 21.93 3.57
N THR A 3 12.65 21.08 2.57
CA THR A 3 13.14 19.70 2.69
C THR A 3 13.94 19.32 1.42
N GLN A 4 14.65 18.19 1.42
CA GLN A 4 15.24 17.66 0.18
C GLN A 4 14.16 17.00 -0.71
N VAL A 5 13.26 16.23 -0.10
CA VAL A 5 12.22 15.52 -0.86
C VAL A 5 10.84 15.80 -0.28
N ALA A 6 9.95 16.39 -1.09
CA ALA A 6 8.53 16.49 -0.79
C ALA A 6 7.80 15.29 -1.37
N ILE A 7 7.15 14.51 -0.51
CA ILE A 7 6.37 13.32 -0.89
C ILE A 7 4.89 13.67 -0.78
N VAL A 8 4.13 13.53 -1.86
CA VAL A 8 2.69 13.78 -1.88
C VAL A 8 1.96 12.44 -1.78
N GLY A 9 1.24 12.24 -0.67
CA GLY A 9 0.50 11.02 -0.34
C GLY A 9 1.14 10.20 0.77
N ALA A 10 0.39 9.93 1.86
CA ALA A 10 0.78 9.07 2.98
C ALA A 10 0.18 7.66 2.88
N GLY A 11 -0.07 7.18 1.68
CA GLY A 11 -0.32 5.75 1.45
C GLY A 11 0.94 4.90 1.70
N PRO A 12 0.83 3.56 1.64
CA PRO A 12 1.97 2.67 1.87
C PRO A 12 3.21 3.02 1.03
N ALA A 13 3.02 3.44 -0.23
CA ALA A 13 4.12 3.81 -1.12
C ALA A 13 4.88 5.05 -0.61
N GLY A 14 4.16 6.13 -0.28
CA GLY A 14 4.80 7.37 0.19
C GLY A 14 5.44 7.22 1.56
N LEU A 15 4.78 6.48 2.47
CA LEU A 15 5.34 6.21 3.79
C LEU A 15 6.59 5.33 3.72
N LEU A 16 6.59 4.28 2.87
CA LEU A 16 7.74 3.41 2.68
C LEU A 16 8.90 4.16 2.03
N LEU A 17 8.63 4.95 0.99
CA LEU A 17 9.64 5.82 0.40
C LEU A 17 10.24 6.76 1.44
N GLY A 18 9.41 7.41 2.25
CA GLY A 18 9.87 8.29 3.32
C GLY A 18 10.74 7.59 4.36
N ALA A 19 10.47 6.32 4.68
CA ALA A 19 11.29 5.51 5.57
C ALA A 19 12.66 5.15 4.95
N LEU A 20 12.67 4.76 3.68
CA LEU A 20 13.90 4.46 2.93
C LEU A 20 14.79 5.70 2.78
N LEU A 21 14.22 6.84 2.43
CA LEU A 21 14.94 8.12 2.34
C LEU A 21 15.51 8.52 3.70
N HIS A 22 14.74 8.38 4.78
CA HIS A 22 15.23 8.65 6.13
C HIS A 22 16.45 7.78 6.48
N ARG A 23 16.38 6.48 6.17
CA ARG A 23 17.51 5.56 6.39
C ARG A 23 18.75 5.96 5.58
N ALA A 24 18.56 6.49 4.39
CA ALA A 24 19.64 7.04 3.56
C ALA A 24 20.14 8.42 4.02
N GLY A 25 19.62 8.98 5.10
CA GLY A 25 19.99 10.31 5.59
C GLY A 25 19.43 11.48 4.76
N ILE A 26 18.43 11.21 3.90
CA ILE A 26 17.79 12.21 3.05
C ILE A 26 16.56 12.76 3.77
N ASP A 27 16.56 14.10 3.94
CA ASP A 27 15.45 14.79 4.59
C ASP A 27 14.21 14.81 3.72
N ASN A 28 13.06 14.49 4.32
CA ASN A 28 11.82 14.39 3.58
C ASN A 28 10.58 14.74 4.42
N VAL A 29 9.60 15.34 3.76
CA VAL A 29 8.29 15.67 4.33
C VAL A 29 7.21 14.98 3.51
N VAL A 30 6.25 14.35 4.19
CA VAL A 30 5.08 13.75 3.56
C VAL A 30 3.88 14.66 3.75
N LEU A 31 3.17 14.96 2.67
CA LEU A 31 1.90 15.70 2.66
C LEU A 31 0.76 14.72 2.34
N GLU A 32 -0.28 14.72 3.17
CA GLU A 32 -1.46 13.86 3.00
C GLU A 32 -2.74 14.69 3.15
N GLN A 33 -3.64 14.60 2.18
CA GLN A 33 -4.88 15.37 2.20
C GLN A 33 -5.92 14.89 3.23
N ARG A 34 -5.80 13.64 3.68
CA ARG A 34 -6.73 13.02 4.64
C ARG A 34 -6.12 13.00 6.04
N SER A 35 -6.99 12.74 7.03
CA SER A 35 -6.53 12.52 8.39
C SER A 35 -5.76 11.19 8.51
N ALA A 36 -4.94 11.08 9.55
CA ALA A 36 -4.20 9.84 9.86
C ALA A 36 -5.14 8.64 10.04
N ASP A 37 -6.26 8.84 10.74
CA ASP A 37 -7.27 7.80 10.98
C ASP A 37 -7.92 7.33 9.68
N TYR A 38 -8.19 8.24 8.75
CA TYR A 38 -8.72 7.87 7.44
C TYR A 38 -7.73 7.02 6.65
N VAL A 39 -6.45 7.42 6.61
CA VAL A 39 -5.39 6.67 5.92
C VAL A 39 -5.27 5.27 6.49
N LEU A 40 -5.25 5.13 7.82
CA LEU A 40 -5.16 3.86 8.52
C LEU A 40 -6.41 2.99 8.32
N GLY A 41 -7.60 3.60 8.35
CA GLY A 41 -8.88 2.89 8.23
C GLY A 41 -9.19 2.42 6.82
N ARG A 42 -8.37 2.76 5.83
CA ARG A 42 -8.62 2.40 4.44
C ARG A 42 -8.15 0.99 4.13
N ILE A 43 -9.06 0.03 4.27
CA ILE A 43 -8.80 -1.39 4.02
C ILE A 43 -8.65 -1.64 2.51
N ARG A 44 -7.59 -2.38 2.15
CA ARG A 44 -7.30 -2.83 0.79
C ARG A 44 -6.73 -4.26 0.82
N ALA A 45 -5.91 -4.61 -0.18
CA ALA A 45 -5.21 -5.88 -0.26
C ALA A 45 -4.40 -6.23 1.00
N GLY A 46 -3.99 -7.47 1.14
CA GLY A 46 -3.23 -7.95 2.29
C GLY A 46 -2.22 -9.03 1.94
N VAL A 47 -1.79 -9.06 0.68
CA VAL A 47 -0.72 -9.95 0.21
C VAL A 47 0.45 -9.11 -0.27
N LEU A 48 1.61 -9.34 0.31
CA LEU A 48 2.86 -8.65 -0.03
C LEU A 48 3.71 -9.56 -0.91
N GLU A 49 4.19 -9.02 -2.00
CA GLU A 49 5.20 -9.64 -2.85
C GLU A 49 6.59 -9.62 -2.17
N GLN A 50 7.49 -10.50 -2.60
CA GLN A 50 8.85 -10.58 -2.06
C GLN A 50 9.56 -9.22 -2.04
N VAL A 51 9.46 -8.45 -3.13
CA VAL A 51 10.10 -7.13 -3.22
C VAL A 51 9.58 -6.16 -2.15
N ALA A 52 8.27 -6.18 -1.89
CA ALA A 52 7.68 -5.31 -0.85
C ALA A 52 8.17 -5.69 0.55
N MET A 53 8.25 -7.00 0.84
CA MET A 53 8.81 -7.49 2.11
C MET A 53 10.27 -7.07 2.30
N ASP A 54 11.08 -7.21 1.25
CA ASP A 54 12.50 -6.87 1.30
C ASP A 54 12.72 -5.37 1.51
N LEU A 55 11.92 -4.52 0.84
CA LEU A 55 11.95 -3.07 1.06
C LEU A 55 11.50 -2.67 2.47
N LEU A 56 10.50 -3.35 3.05
CA LEU A 56 10.08 -3.12 4.44
C LEU A 56 11.20 -3.52 5.42
N ARG A 57 11.92 -4.61 5.16
CA ARG A 57 13.10 -5.02 5.94
C ARG A 57 14.24 -4.02 5.80
N GLU A 58 14.52 -3.59 4.57
CA GLU A 58 15.50 -2.55 4.30
C GLU A 58 15.15 -1.24 5.04
N ALA A 59 13.89 -0.84 5.02
CA ALA A 59 13.42 0.34 5.75
C ALA A 59 13.47 0.17 7.29
N GLY A 60 13.67 -1.05 7.81
CA GLY A 60 13.70 -1.34 9.25
C GLY A 60 12.30 -1.38 9.91
N VAL A 61 11.23 -1.60 9.12
CA VAL A 61 9.84 -1.58 9.59
C VAL A 61 9.16 -2.96 9.53
N ALA A 62 9.89 -4.02 9.22
CA ALA A 62 9.35 -5.36 8.99
C ALA A 62 9.13 -6.19 10.28
N GLY A 63 9.46 -5.70 11.48
CA GLY A 63 9.49 -6.51 12.69
C GLY A 63 8.15 -7.22 12.99
N ARG A 64 7.01 -6.51 12.90
CA ARG A 64 5.69 -7.12 13.09
C ARG A 64 5.30 -8.02 11.92
N MET A 65 5.61 -7.63 10.69
CA MET A 65 5.37 -8.45 9.51
C MET A 65 6.08 -9.80 9.62
N ASP A 66 7.36 -9.80 9.98
CA ASP A 66 8.15 -11.05 10.11
C ASP A 66 7.68 -11.93 11.29
N ALA A 67 7.11 -11.32 12.34
CA ALA A 67 6.61 -12.04 13.52
C ALA A 67 5.17 -12.55 13.39
N GLN A 68 4.31 -11.86 12.64
CA GLN A 68 2.87 -12.10 12.61
C GLN A 68 2.31 -12.40 11.22
N GLY A 69 3.05 -12.08 10.17
CA GLY A 69 2.65 -12.35 8.79
C GLY A 69 2.60 -13.85 8.49
N LEU A 70 1.81 -14.24 7.51
CA LEU A 70 1.61 -15.62 7.10
C LEU A 70 2.32 -15.84 5.75
N PRO A 71 3.50 -16.49 5.73
CA PRO A 71 4.22 -16.73 4.48
C PRO A 71 3.52 -17.82 3.67
N HIS A 72 3.26 -17.54 2.39
CA HIS A 72 2.75 -18.50 1.44
C HIS A 72 3.84 -18.81 0.40
N ARG A 73 4.24 -20.06 0.33
CA ARG A 73 5.26 -20.54 -0.62
C ARG A 73 4.69 -20.88 -1.99
N GLY A 74 3.38 -20.86 -2.11
CA GLY A 74 2.64 -21.14 -3.33
C GLY A 74 1.21 -20.65 -3.28
N PHE A 75 0.44 -21.06 -4.24
CA PHE A 75 -1.00 -20.87 -4.30
C PHE A 75 -1.66 -22.02 -5.09
N GLU A 76 -2.94 -22.20 -4.88
CA GLU A 76 -3.74 -23.20 -5.59
C GLU A 76 -4.60 -22.55 -6.66
N MET A 77 -4.65 -23.18 -7.81
CA MET A 77 -5.62 -22.88 -8.88
C MET A 77 -6.70 -23.98 -8.89
N ALA A 78 -7.95 -23.58 -8.78
CA ALA A 78 -9.11 -24.49 -8.80
C ALA A 78 -10.01 -24.13 -9.98
N PHE A 79 -10.27 -25.08 -10.89
CA PHE A 79 -11.14 -24.92 -12.04
C PHE A 79 -11.87 -26.23 -12.37
N GLY A 80 -13.19 -26.18 -12.32
CA GLY A 80 -14.03 -27.37 -12.34
C GLY A 80 -13.65 -28.31 -11.18
N GLU A 81 -13.42 -29.59 -11.49
CA GLU A 81 -12.98 -30.60 -10.52
C GLU A 81 -11.45 -30.65 -10.34
N ARG A 82 -10.71 -29.84 -11.07
CA ARG A 82 -9.24 -29.86 -11.07
C ARG A 82 -8.69 -28.86 -10.07
N ARG A 83 -7.65 -29.30 -9.37
CA ARG A 83 -6.82 -28.47 -8.50
C ARG A 83 -5.36 -28.60 -8.88
N LEU A 84 -4.66 -27.48 -8.97
CA LEU A 84 -3.25 -27.43 -9.30
C LEU A 84 -2.58 -26.45 -8.34
N ARG A 85 -1.64 -26.96 -7.52
CA ARG A 85 -0.80 -26.12 -6.69
C ARG A 85 0.43 -25.65 -7.49
N ILE A 86 0.66 -24.35 -7.52
CA ILE A 86 1.86 -23.72 -8.06
C ILE A 86 2.82 -23.45 -6.91
N ASP A 87 3.95 -24.09 -6.89
CA ASP A 87 4.99 -23.89 -5.89
C ASP A 87 5.89 -22.70 -6.30
N LEU A 88 5.54 -21.52 -5.85
CA LEU A 88 6.30 -20.28 -6.15
C LEU A 88 7.74 -20.39 -5.66
N HIS A 89 7.92 -20.96 -4.46
CA HIS A 89 9.24 -21.05 -3.86
C HIS A 89 10.15 -22.01 -4.63
N ALA A 90 9.66 -23.18 -5.00
CA ALA A 90 10.44 -24.12 -5.80
C ALA A 90 10.79 -23.56 -7.19
N LEU A 91 9.89 -22.79 -7.80
CA LEU A 91 10.07 -22.24 -9.15
C LEU A 91 10.94 -20.97 -9.18
N THR A 92 10.89 -20.14 -8.14
CA THR A 92 11.47 -18.78 -8.19
C THR A 92 12.40 -18.46 -7.01
N GLY A 93 12.43 -19.28 -5.97
CA GLY A 93 13.09 -18.98 -4.69
C GLY A 93 12.33 -17.92 -3.86
N LYS A 94 11.19 -17.41 -4.34
CA LYS A 94 10.42 -16.34 -3.71
C LYS A 94 9.14 -16.86 -3.08
N GLN A 95 8.54 -16.03 -2.24
CA GLN A 95 7.25 -16.29 -1.59
C GLN A 95 6.45 -15.00 -1.49
N VAL A 96 5.19 -15.10 -1.10
CA VAL A 96 4.34 -13.96 -0.75
C VAL A 96 4.02 -14.01 0.74
N MET A 97 3.64 -12.89 1.31
CA MET A 97 3.29 -12.76 2.72
C MET A 97 1.86 -12.22 2.84
N VAL A 98 0.99 -12.95 3.52
CA VAL A 98 -0.29 -12.38 3.93
C VAL A 98 -0.04 -11.53 5.19
N TYR A 99 -0.10 -10.23 5.00
CA TYR A 99 0.00 -9.22 6.05
C TYR A 99 -0.81 -8.01 5.63
N GLY A 100 -1.84 -7.68 6.38
CA GLY A 100 -2.84 -6.68 5.98
C GLY A 100 -2.22 -5.32 5.65
N GLN A 101 -2.71 -4.67 4.60
CA GLN A 101 -2.22 -3.33 4.24
C GLN A 101 -2.41 -2.32 5.39
N THR A 102 -3.45 -2.46 6.20
CA THR A 102 -3.66 -1.65 7.40
C THR A 102 -2.50 -1.79 8.37
N GLU A 103 -2.00 -3.01 8.58
CA GLU A 103 -0.87 -3.27 9.47
C GLU A 103 0.44 -2.71 8.91
N VAL A 104 0.69 -2.88 7.61
CA VAL A 104 1.83 -2.24 6.93
C VAL A 104 1.78 -0.72 7.08
N THR A 105 0.61 -0.13 6.86
CA THR A 105 0.42 1.32 6.97
C THR A 105 0.66 1.78 8.41
N ARG A 106 0.14 1.06 9.40
CA ARG A 106 0.36 1.35 10.82
C ARG A 106 1.83 1.31 11.19
N ASP A 107 2.54 0.25 10.79
CA ASP A 107 3.97 0.09 11.08
C ASP A 107 4.80 1.24 10.48
N LEU A 108 4.49 1.64 9.26
CA LEU A 108 5.15 2.76 8.59
C LEU A 108 4.82 4.12 9.25
N MET A 109 3.57 4.35 9.64
CA MET A 109 3.16 5.56 10.36
C MET A 109 3.84 5.65 11.72
N ASP A 110 3.87 4.55 12.47
CA ASP A 110 4.52 4.48 13.78
C ASP A 110 6.03 4.69 13.67
N HIS A 111 6.68 4.05 12.70
CA HIS A 111 8.10 4.26 12.43
C HIS A 111 8.41 5.73 12.14
N ARG A 112 7.60 6.37 11.29
CA ARG A 112 7.78 7.77 10.92
C ARG A 112 7.59 8.70 12.13
N ARG A 113 6.55 8.47 12.94
CA ARG A 113 6.29 9.21 14.17
C ARG A 113 7.44 9.05 15.18
N LEU A 114 7.92 7.83 15.41
CA LEU A 114 9.01 7.54 16.36
C LEU A 114 10.35 8.12 15.90
N SER A 115 10.59 8.18 14.59
CA SER A 115 11.81 8.83 14.04
C SER A 115 11.72 10.36 13.96
N GLY A 116 10.62 10.97 14.45
CA GLY A 116 10.44 12.42 14.46
C GLY A 116 10.31 13.06 13.07
N ARG A 117 9.95 12.29 12.06
CA ARG A 117 9.81 12.78 10.69
C ARG A 117 8.43 13.38 10.43
N THR A 118 8.42 14.51 9.76
CA THR A 118 7.21 15.30 9.54
C THR A 118 6.29 14.62 8.52
N THR A 119 5.04 14.38 8.92
CA THR A 119 3.90 14.14 8.03
C THR A 119 2.85 15.20 8.31
N VAL A 120 2.46 15.94 7.30
CA VAL A 120 1.37 16.91 7.39
C VAL A 120 0.12 16.21 6.88
N TYR A 121 -0.75 15.80 7.80
CA TYR A 121 -2.08 15.31 7.47
C TYR A 121 -3.05 16.48 7.26
N GLU A 122 -4.15 16.25 6.56
CA GLU A 122 -5.14 17.26 6.22
C GLU A 122 -4.53 18.45 5.45
N ALA A 123 -3.51 18.14 4.64
CA ALA A 123 -2.94 19.06 3.67
C ALA A 123 -3.87 19.16 2.45
N GLU A 124 -4.72 20.16 2.44
CA GLU A 124 -5.72 20.41 1.40
C GLU A 124 -5.12 21.16 0.22
N ASP A 125 -5.76 21.07 -0.95
CA ASP A 125 -5.40 21.79 -2.18
C ASP A 125 -3.92 21.69 -2.55
N VAL A 126 -3.35 20.48 -2.39
CA VAL A 126 -1.94 20.21 -2.72
C VAL A 126 -1.69 20.42 -4.20
N GLN A 127 -0.68 21.23 -4.54
CA GLN A 127 -0.29 21.52 -5.92
C GLN A 127 1.23 21.54 -6.05
N PRO A 128 1.83 20.70 -6.90
CA PRO A 128 3.26 20.76 -7.23
C PRO A 128 3.53 21.87 -8.24
N HIS A 129 4.63 22.59 -8.04
CA HIS A 129 5.06 23.71 -8.89
C HIS A 129 6.56 23.65 -9.14
N GLY A 130 7.00 24.20 -10.29
CA GLY A 130 8.41 24.37 -10.65
C GLY A 130 9.23 23.08 -10.68
N PHE A 131 8.57 21.93 -10.86
CA PHE A 131 9.22 20.61 -10.86
C PHE A 131 9.96 20.31 -12.17
N ASP A 132 9.81 21.15 -13.18
CA ASP A 132 10.53 21.19 -14.45
C ASP A 132 11.75 22.14 -14.42
N GLY A 133 12.02 22.77 -13.30
CA GLY A 133 13.12 23.71 -13.08
C GLY A 133 13.92 23.41 -11.81
N ASP A 134 14.77 24.36 -11.44
CA ASP A 134 15.74 24.21 -10.33
C ASP A 134 15.13 24.47 -8.93
N HIS A 135 13.90 24.94 -8.85
CA HIS A 135 13.25 25.35 -7.61
C HIS A 135 11.86 24.76 -7.42
N PRO A 136 11.76 23.44 -7.29
CA PRO A 136 10.47 22.78 -7.03
C PRO A 136 9.90 23.18 -5.67
N TRP A 137 8.56 23.30 -5.61
CA TRP A 137 7.86 23.53 -4.35
C TRP A 137 6.43 23.00 -4.43
N VAL A 138 5.85 22.71 -3.27
CA VAL A 138 4.46 22.27 -3.15
C VAL A 138 3.68 23.31 -2.37
N GLY A 139 2.60 23.83 -3.01
CA GLY A 139 1.59 24.63 -2.35
C GLY A 139 0.54 23.72 -1.70
N TYR A 140 0.05 24.07 -0.52
CA TYR A 140 -1.05 23.37 0.14
C TYR A 140 -1.73 24.28 1.17
N ARG A 141 -2.92 23.89 1.65
CA ARG A 141 -3.57 24.53 2.80
C ARG A 141 -3.58 23.58 3.98
N HIS A 142 -3.37 24.11 5.18
CA HIS A 142 -3.47 23.36 6.43
C HIS A 142 -4.13 24.25 7.49
N GLY A 143 -5.21 23.77 8.10
CA GLY A 143 -6.02 24.58 9.03
C GLY A 143 -6.57 25.87 8.39
N GLY A 144 -6.91 25.86 7.10
CA GLY A 144 -7.39 27.01 6.34
C GLY A 144 -6.32 28.00 5.91
N ILE A 145 -5.04 27.79 6.29
CA ILE A 145 -3.93 28.70 5.98
C ILE A 145 -3.09 28.14 4.84
N GLY A 146 -2.84 28.98 3.81
CA GLY A 146 -1.94 28.65 2.70
C GLY A 146 -0.51 28.43 3.19
N GLN A 147 0.11 27.36 2.77
CA GLN A 147 1.47 26.94 3.11
C GLN A 147 2.29 26.68 1.86
N ARG A 148 3.61 26.76 2.00
CA ARG A 148 4.57 26.42 0.95
C ARG A 148 5.66 25.52 1.52
N LEU A 149 5.94 24.41 0.82
CA LEU A 149 7.05 23.50 1.07
C LEU A 149 8.01 23.56 -0.13
N ASP A 150 9.17 24.19 0.08
CA ASP A 150 10.25 24.16 -0.91
C ASP A 150 10.99 22.84 -0.81
N ALA A 151 11.36 22.26 -1.95
CA ALA A 151 12.04 20.98 -2.01
C ALA A 151 13.09 20.96 -3.14
N ASP A 152 13.99 19.99 -3.10
CA ASP A 152 14.90 19.72 -4.23
C ASP A 152 14.20 18.76 -5.22
N PHE A 153 13.32 17.87 -4.71
CA PHE A 153 12.54 16.94 -5.51
C PHE A 153 11.11 16.84 -4.98
N ILE A 154 10.14 16.64 -5.90
CA ILE A 154 8.75 16.31 -5.56
C ILE A 154 8.44 14.92 -6.08
N ILE A 155 7.90 14.05 -5.23
CA ILE A 155 7.53 12.68 -5.59
C ILE A 155 6.05 12.45 -5.32
N GLY A 156 5.30 12.14 -6.40
CA GLY A 156 3.88 11.80 -6.32
C GLY A 156 3.66 10.35 -5.88
N CYS A 157 3.07 10.16 -4.70
CA CYS A 157 2.61 8.89 -4.15
C CYS A 157 1.12 8.92 -3.81
N ASP A 158 0.38 9.81 -4.45
CA ASP A 158 -1.01 10.19 -4.19
C ASP A 158 -2.04 9.32 -4.93
N GLY A 159 -1.58 8.24 -5.54
CA GLY A 159 -2.41 7.21 -6.15
C GLY A 159 -3.01 7.59 -7.50
N PHE A 160 -3.98 6.80 -7.95
CA PHE A 160 -4.54 6.93 -9.30
C PHE A 160 -5.25 8.28 -9.53
N HIS A 161 -5.94 8.78 -8.52
CA HIS A 161 -6.69 10.04 -8.59
C HIS A 161 -5.92 11.23 -7.99
N GLY A 162 -4.63 11.07 -7.78
CA GLY A 162 -3.79 12.11 -7.20
C GLY A 162 -3.52 13.27 -8.16
N VAL A 163 -3.18 14.42 -7.59
CA VAL A 163 -2.91 15.66 -8.34
C VAL A 163 -1.58 15.63 -9.08
N CYS A 164 -0.62 14.82 -8.63
CA CYS A 164 0.71 14.77 -9.23
C CYS A 164 0.69 14.25 -10.67
N ARG A 165 -0.17 13.27 -10.98
CA ARG A 165 -0.34 12.82 -12.36
C ARG A 165 -0.86 13.93 -13.26
N SER A 166 -1.85 14.68 -12.81
CA SER A 166 -2.45 15.77 -13.57
C SER A 166 -1.50 16.95 -13.79
N ALA A 167 -0.45 17.06 -12.97
CA ALA A 167 0.58 18.08 -13.12
C ALA A 167 1.61 17.74 -14.23
N VAL A 168 1.71 16.47 -14.63
CA VAL A 168 2.59 16.07 -15.73
C VAL A 168 2.00 16.59 -17.04
N PRO A 169 2.82 17.27 -17.88
CA PRO A 169 2.37 17.76 -19.19
C PRO A 169 1.75 16.66 -20.06
N ALA A 170 0.66 16.97 -20.73
CA ALA A 170 -0.11 15.97 -21.49
C ALA A 170 0.70 15.34 -22.66
N ASP A 171 1.66 16.05 -23.20
CA ASP A 171 2.58 15.58 -24.24
C ASP A 171 3.66 14.62 -23.71
N ALA A 172 3.94 14.67 -22.40
CA ALA A 172 4.87 13.75 -21.73
C ALA A 172 4.16 12.49 -21.17
N LEU A 173 2.83 12.44 -21.21
CA LEU A 173 2.03 11.36 -20.60
C LEU A 173 1.20 10.62 -21.63
N GLN A 174 1.47 9.31 -21.81
CA GLN A 174 0.58 8.44 -22.57
C GLN A 174 -0.28 7.62 -21.62
N THR A 175 -1.60 7.81 -21.67
CA THR A 175 -2.55 7.09 -20.82
C THR A 175 -3.28 6.01 -21.61
N PHE A 176 -3.29 4.78 -21.07
CA PHE A 176 -4.15 3.71 -21.52
C PHE A 176 -5.15 3.36 -20.41
N GLU A 177 -6.44 3.41 -20.73
CA GLU A 177 -7.51 3.08 -19.80
C GLU A 177 -8.44 2.03 -20.40
N LYS A 178 -8.76 1.00 -19.62
CA LYS A 178 -9.73 -0.03 -19.97
C LYS A 178 -10.72 -0.23 -18.82
N VAL A 179 -11.97 0.05 -19.08
CA VAL A 179 -13.07 -0.22 -18.15
C VAL A 179 -13.54 -1.65 -18.32
N TYR A 180 -13.54 -2.43 -17.25
CA TYR A 180 -14.08 -3.78 -17.22
C TYR A 180 -15.53 -3.75 -16.72
N PRO A 181 -16.44 -4.57 -17.32
CA PRO A 181 -17.86 -4.57 -16.97
C PRO A 181 -18.16 -5.42 -15.72
N PHE A 182 -17.28 -5.43 -14.75
CA PHE A 182 -17.46 -6.16 -13.49
C PHE A 182 -16.80 -5.42 -12.32
N GLY A 183 -17.25 -5.73 -11.12
CA GLY A 183 -16.68 -5.24 -9.88
C GLY A 183 -16.15 -6.39 -9.00
N TRP A 184 -15.37 -6.06 -8.00
CA TRP A 184 -14.89 -6.99 -6.99
C TRP A 184 -15.70 -6.87 -5.72
N LEU A 185 -16.29 -7.98 -5.27
CA LEU A 185 -16.95 -8.07 -3.97
C LEU A 185 -15.97 -8.66 -2.96
N GLY A 186 -15.61 -7.90 -1.91
CA GLY A 186 -14.81 -8.37 -0.80
C GLY A 186 -15.71 -8.83 0.34
N LEU A 187 -15.56 -10.07 0.77
CA LEU A 187 -16.25 -10.62 1.93
C LEU A 187 -15.22 -11.02 2.98
N LEU A 188 -15.42 -10.54 4.21
CA LEU A 188 -14.67 -10.97 5.37
C LEU A 188 -15.60 -11.85 6.21
N ALA A 189 -15.15 -13.05 6.58
CA ALA A 189 -15.92 -13.99 7.35
C ALA A 189 -15.08 -14.54 8.52
N ASP A 190 -15.69 -14.60 9.69
CA ASP A 190 -15.11 -15.27 10.87
C ASP A 190 -15.39 -16.76 10.75
N THR A 191 -14.55 -17.45 10.01
CA THR A 191 -14.63 -18.88 9.72
C THR A 191 -13.23 -19.46 9.55
N PRO A 192 -13.03 -20.77 9.76
CA PRO A 192 -11.76 -21.41 9.43
C PRO A 192 -11.36 -21.17 8.00
N PRO A 193 -10.07 -20.90 7.73
CA PRO A 193 -9.58 -20.77 6.38
C PRO A 193 -9.84 -22.06 5.58
N VAL A 194 -10.21 -21.90 4.32
CA VAL A 194 -10.45 -23.02 3.41
C VAL A 194 -9.15 -23.71 2.98
N ASN A 195 -8.01 -23.04 3.14
CA ASN A 195 -6.68 -23.53 2.84
C ASN A 195 -5.62 -22.69 3.55
N GLU A 196 -4.44 -23.23 3.74
CA GLU A 196 -3.27 -22.52 4.31
C GLU A 196 -2.63 -21.55 3.33
N GLU A 197 -2.83 -21.73 2.02
CA GLU A 197 -2.35 -20.84 0.96
C GLU A 197 -3.53 -20.24 0.19
N LEU A 198 -3.25 -19.23 -0.64
CA LEU A 198 -4.23 -18.60 -1.53
C LEU A 198 -4.85 -19.62 -2.48
N ILE A 199 -6.17 -19.53 -2.70
CA ILE A 199 -6.87 -20.27 -3.74
C ILE A 199 -7.46 -19.31 -4.76
N TYR A 200 -7.06 -19.47 -6.01
CA TYR A 200 -7.67 -18.84 -7.17
C TYR A 200 -8.66 -19.82 -7.79
N GLY A 201 -9.95 -19.55 -7.64
CA GLY A 201 -11.02 -20.42 -8.15
C GLY A 201 -11.70 -19.82 -9.37
N HIS A 202 -11.93 -20.64 -10.40
CA HIS A 202 -12.74 -20.29 -11.54
C HIS A 202 -13.88 -21.31 -11.69
N THR A 203 -15.10 -20.81 -11.83
CA THR A 203 -16.31 -21.61 -12.07
C THR A 203 -17.13 -20.99 -13.19
N GLU A 204 -18.15 -21.68 -13.66
CA GLU A 204 -19.12 -21.14 -14.63
C GLU A 204 -19.83 -19.86 -14.13
N ARG A 205 -19.84 -19.63 -12.79
CA ARG A 205 -20.46 -18.46 -12.16
C ARG A 205 -19.51 -17.28 -11.98
N GLY A 206 -18.23 -17.44 -12.30
CA GLY A 206 -17.23 -16.40 -12.17
C GLY A 206 -15.96 -16.85 -11.46
N PHE A 207 -15.20 -15.87 -11.01
CA PHE A 207 -13.90 -16.02 -10.36
C PHE A 207 -14.02 -15.76 -8.86
N MET A 208 -13.23 -16.48 -8.05
CA MET A 208 -13.06 -16.23 -6.62
C MET A 208 -11.60 -16.29 -6.21
N LEU A 209 -11.24 -15.50 -5.23
CA LEU A 209 -9.98 -15.60 -4.49
C LEU A 209 -10.29 -15.85 -3.02
N ALA A 210 -9.80 -16.95 -2.46
CA ALA A 210 -9.86 -17.21 -1.04
C ALA A 210 -8.46 -17.03 -0.41
N SER A 211 -8.42 -16.31 0.70
CA SER A 211 -7.20 -16.01 1.45
C SER A 211 -7.48 -16.06 2.93
N MET A 212 -6.63 -16.74 3.69
CA MET A 212 -6.64 -16.65 5.14
C MET A 212 -6.11 -15.28 5.61
N ARG A 213 -6.52 -14.87 6.80
CA ARG A 213 -6.04 -13.62 7.43
C ARG A 213 -5.37 -13.85 8.78
N SER A 214 -5.67 -14.96 9.45
CA SER A 214 -5.00 -15.37 10.70
C SER A 214 -5.02 -16.88 10.87
N HIS A 215 -4.11 -17.41 11.72
CA HIS A 215 -4.14 -18.81 12.17
C HIS A 215 -4.96 -19.01 13.45
N GLN A 216 -5.39 -17.95 14.14
CA GLN A 216 -5.91 -18.05 15.50
C GLN A 216 -7.37 -17.65 15.64
N ARG A 217 -8.19 -18.63 16.00
CA ARG A 217 -9.58 -18.51 16.43
C ARG A 217 -9.80 -17.84 17.80
N ARG A 218 -8.76 -17.48 18.55
CA ARG A 218 -8.93 -17.29 20.02
C ARG A 218 -8.78 -15.88 20.55
N ASN A 219 -8.41 -14.88 19.79
CA ASN A 219 -8.40 -13.52 20.31
C ASN A 219 -9.38 -12.66 19.51
N ALA A 220 -10.48 -12.39 20.17
CA ALA A 220 -11.60 -11.60 19.75
C ALA A 220 -11.21 -10.16 19.39
N LEU A 221 -10.65 -9.96 18.23
CA LEU A 221 -10.59 -8.68 17.54
C LEU A 221 -10.84 -8.92 16.04
N ARG A 222 -12.12 -9.05 15.68
CA ARG A 222 -12.80 -8.52 14.47
C ARG A 222 -12.00 -8.44 13.15
N GLU A 223 -11.06 -9.33 12.89
CA GLU A 223 -10.49 -9.50 11.55
C GLU A 223 -10.87 -10.88 11.05
N ALA A 224 -11.58 -10.90 9.96
CA ALA A 224 -12.09 -12.10 9.33
C ALA A 224 -10.95 -13.04 8.91
N ASP A 225 -11.11 -14.32 9.17
CA ASP A 225 -10.10 -15.34 8.90
C ASP A 225 -9.99 -15.68 7.40
N CYS A 226 -10.93 -15.19 6.57
CA CYS A 226 -10.94 -15.43 5.13
C CYS A 226 -11.45 -14.23 4.34
N VAL A 227 -10.84 -13.94 3.19
CA VAL A 227 -11.36 -13.01 2.19
C VAL A 227 -11.78 -13.79 0.97
N LEU A 228 -13.03 -13.67 0.60
CA LEU A 228 -13.57 -14.16 -0.65
C LEU A 228 -13.79 -12.95 -1.55
N LEU A 229 -13.15 -12.93 -2.72
CA LEU A 229 -13.39 -11.96 -3.76
C LEU A 229 -14.13 -12.67 -4.89
N ALA A 230 -15.32 -12.20 -5.21
CA ALA A 230 -16.10 -12.68 -6.35
C ALA A 230 -16.25 -11.53 -7.35
N GLY A 231 -16.06 -11.82 -8.61
CA GLY A 231 -16.21 -10.87 -9.72
C GLY A 231 -17.25 -11.36 -10.72
#